data_7c0f9b36b35318c94889473932bd9fc9
#
_entry.id   7c0f9b36b35318c94889473932bd9fc9
#
_cell.length_a   1.000
_cell.length_b   1.000
_cell.length_c   1.000
_cell.angle_alpha   90.00
_cell.angle_beta   90.00
_cell.angle_gamma   90.00
#
_symmetry.space_group_name_H-M   'P 1'
#
loop_
_entity.id
_entity.type
_entity.pdbx_description
1 polymer ?
#
loop_
_entity_poly.entity_id
_entity_poly.type
_entity_poly.pdbx_seq_one_letter_code
_entity_poly.pdbx_strand_id
1 'polypeptide(L)'
;SFSPNPINLIEDAHRVRPTSGLEFVSSRHFPDEVQGDILVHNTIGFLGTKQHSMTDGGTGYASSFRQDLLKGNDGNFRPVDMEFAPDGSLYLVDWHNVLVGHMQHSARDPLRDHVHGRIYRITYPSRPLVKPAPIVGASLTQLFENLKLPEYRTRYRTRRELRGLSTEEVLPALTRWVNGLDANASGYEHHLVGAMWGGW
;
A
#
# COMPACT_ATOMS: atom_id res chain seq x y z
N SER A 1 -19.99 -7.25 26.13
CA SER A 1 -19.23 -6.13 26.70
C SER A 1 -18.08 -5.82 25.76
N PHE A 2 -18.06 -4.62 25.23
CA PHE A 2 -16.90 -4.15 24.47
C PHE A 2 -15.70 -4.12 25.41
N SER A 3 -14.58 -4.71 24.98
CA SER A 3 -13.33 -4.57 25.72
C SER A 3 -13.02 -3.07 25.85
N PRO A 4 -12.72 -2.57 27.07
CA PRO A 4 -12.33 -1.18 27.27
C PRO A 4 -11.00 -0.83 26.58
N ASN A 5 -10.24 -1.84 26.17
CA ASN A 5 -9.01 -1.68 25.42
C ASN A 5 -9.25 -2.12 23.97
N PRO A 6 -9.53 -1.20 23.03
CA PRO A 6 -9.52 -1.54 21.61
C PRO A 6 -8.15 -2.12 21.26
N ILE A 7 -8.13 -3.13 20.38
CA ILE A 7 -6.89 -3.66 19.83
C ILE A 7 -6.14 -2.51 19.18
N ASN A 8 -5.03 -2.09 19.77
CA ASN A 8 -4.19 -1.04 19.27
C ASN A 8 -3.04 -1.71 18.48
N LEU A 9 -3.08 -1.64 17.17
CA LEU A 9 -1.97 -2.09 16.32
C LEU A 9 -0.72 -1.20 16.44
N ILE A 10 -0.86 -0.02 17.02
CA ILE A 10 0.20 0.99 17.14
C ILE A 10 0.37 1.32 18.63
N GLU A 11 1.61 1.27 19.10
CA GLU A 11 1.98 1.66 20.46
C GLU A 11 1.54 3.09 20.77
N ASP A 12 1.04 3.34 21.99
CA ASP A 12 0.46 4.63 22.38
C ASP A 12 1.44 5.80 22.22
N ALA A 13 2.74 5.59 22.49
CA ALA A 13 3.78 6.61 22.35
C ALA A 13 3.96 7.12 20.92
N HIS A 14 3.63 6.30 19.92
CA HIS A 14 3.75 6.62 18.50
C HIS A 14 2.41 6.82 17.81
N ARG A 15 1.34 6.73 18.58
CA ARG A 15 -0.02 6.89 18.09
C ARG A 15 -0.28 8.35 17.74
N VAL A 16 -0.75 8.57 16.53
CA VAL A 16 -1.14 9.88 16.02
C VAL A 16 -2.58 9.87 15.53
N ARG A 17 -3.25 11.00 15.64
CA ARG A 17 -4.66 11.17 15.24
C ARG A 17 -4.88 12.53 14.62
N PRO A 18 -5.78 12.64 13.65
CA PRO A 18 -6.38 11.57 12.89
C PRO A 18 -5.35 10.93 11.94
N THR A 19 -5.53 9.64 11.70
CA THR A 19 -4.83 8.93 10.63
C THR A 19 -5.56 9.16 9.31
N SER A 20 -4.82 9.16 8.22
CA SER A 20 -5.33 9.20 6.85
C SER A 20 -4.75 8.04 6.06
N GLY A 21 -4.30 8.19 4.83
CA GLY A 21 -3.80 7.11 4.00
C GLY A 21 -2.93 6.07 4.70
N LEU A 22 -3.06 4.83 4.27
CA LEU A 22 -2.35 3.66 4.77
C LEU A 22 -1.88 2.81 3.59
N GLU A 23 -0.63 2.33 3.64
CA GLU A 23 -0.07 1.44 2.62
C GLU A 23 0.89 0.43 3.25
N PHE A 24 1.02 -0.75 2.65
CA PHE A 24 2.06 -1.72 3.01
C PHE A 24 3.25 -1.58 2.07
N VAL A 25 4.46 -1.62 2.63
CA VAL A 25 5.67 -1.65 1.81
C VAL A 25 5.72 -2.97 1.05
N SER A 26 5.50 -2.89 -0.25
CA SER A 26 5.47 -4.04 -1.16
C SER A 26 6.19 -3.73 -2.47
N SER A 27 7.39 -3.15 -2.39
CA SER A 27 8.16 -2.72 -3.54
C SER A 27 9.63 -3.09 -3.41
N ARG A 28 10.16 -3.83 -4.39
CA ARG A 28 11.59 -4.18 -4.47
C ARG A 28 12.53 -2.98 -4.62
N HIS A 29 12.00 -1.80 -4.91
CA HIS A 29 12.78 -0.57 -4.88
C HIS A 29 13.17 -0.16 -3.45
N PHE A 30 12.39 -0.57 -2.44
CA PHE A 30 12.68 -0.33 -1.04
C PHE A 30 13.48 -1.50 -0.41
N PRO A 31 14.20 -1.27 0.71
CA PRO A 31 15.00 -2.29 1.36
C PRO A 31 14.22 -3.56 1.74
N ASP A 32 14.91 -4.70 1.82
CA ASP A 32 14.27 -5.98 2.13
C ASP A 32 13.74 -6.04 3.56
N GLU A 33 14.46 -5.40 4.50
CA GLU A 33 14.12 -5.34 5.92
C GLU A 33 12.85 -4.54 6.25
N VAL A 34 12.33 -3.78 5.28
CA VAL A 34 11.09 -3.00 5.45
C VAL A 34 9.91 -3.59 4.67
N GLN A 35 10.12 -4.67 3.92
CA GLN A 35 9.01 -5.30 3.20
C GLN A 35 7.95 -5.80 4.17
N GLY A 36 6.68 -5.49 3.89
CA GLY A 36 5.54 -5.81 4.75
C GLY A 36 5.32 -4.83 5.91
N ASP A 37 6.18 -3.83 6.11
CA ASP A 37 5.90 -2.76 7.05
C ASP A 37 4.63 -1.98 6.65
N ILE A 38 3.92 -1.46 7.64
CA ILE A 38 2.78 -0.58 7.43
C ILE A 38 3.19 0.89 7.52
N LEU A 39 2.78 1.66 6.55
CA LEU A 39 2.93 3.11 6.49
C LEU A 39 1.61 3.76 6.86
N VAL A 40 1.63 4.73 7.77
CA VAL A 40 0.43 5.42 8.24
C VAL A 40 0.66 6.91 8.20
N HIS A 41 -0.20 7.61 7.47
CA HIS A 41 -0.21 9.06 7.45
C HIS A 41 -0.90 9.66 8.67
N ASN A 42 -0.44 10.85 9.05
CA ASN A 42 -1.10 11.72 10.01
C ASN A 42 -1.14 13.16 9.53
N THR A 43 -2.27 13.82 9.75
CA THR A 43 -2.55 15.19 9.27
C THR A 43 -2.65 16.23 10.37
N ILE A 44 -2.67 15.82 11.65
CA ILE A 44 -2.74 16.74 12.80
C ILE A 44 -1.77 16.25 13.89
N GLY A 45 -1.06 17.16 14.51
CA GLY A 45 -0.11 16.87 15.58
C GLY A 45 1.23 16.35 15.07
N PHE A 46 1.23 15.31 14.27
CA PHE A 46 2.36 14.85 13.47
C PHE A 46 2.01 15.00 12.00
N LEU A 47 2.81 15.78 11.27
CA LEU A 47 2.59 16.03 9.85
C LEU A 47 3.54 15.16 9.05
N GLY A 48 3.09 13.97 8.66
CA GLY A 48 3.98 13.04 8.00
C GLY A 48 3.49 11.60 7.95
N THR A 49 4.44 10.69 7.76
CA THR A 49 4.22 9.25 7.64
C THR A 49 5.03 8.50 8.66
N LYS A 50 4.37 7.72 9.50
CA LYS A 50 5.03 6.76 10.40
C LYS A 50 5.12 5.41 9.74
N GLN A 51 6.22 4.71 10.01
CA GLN A 51 6.47 3.35 9.57
C GLN A 51 6.53 2.42 10.76
N HIS A 52 5.80 1.32 10.69
CA HIS A 52 5.76 0.28 11.71
C HIS A 52 6.05 -1.07 11.09
N SER A 53 6.88 -1.88 11.74
CA SER A 53 7.02 -3.29 11.39
C SER A 53 5.78 -4.06 11.81
N MET A 54 5.42 -5.08 11.04
CA MET A 54 4.30 -5.97 11.33
C MET A 54 4.81 -7.36 11.63
N THR A 55 4.24 -8.00 12.65
CA THR A 55 4.53 -9.40 13.01
C THR A 55 3.24 -10.18 13.15
N ASP A 56 3.29 -11.46 12.82
CA ASP A 56 2.18 -12.38 13.04
C ASP A 56 1.99 -12.60 14.55
N GLY A 57 0.77 -12.43 15.02
CA GLY A 57 0.35 -12.64 16.40
C GLY A 57 -0.63 -13.82 16.56
N GLY A 58 -0.69 -14.74 15.60
CA GLY A 58 -1.59 -15.89 15.59
C GLY A 58 -2.98 -15.55 15.07
N THR A 59 -3.89 -15.08 15.90
CA THR A 59 -5.25 -14.66 15.48
C THR A 59 -5.32 -13.22 14.96
N GLY A 60 -4.19 -12.56 14.82
CA GLY A 60 -4.08 -11.18 14.35
C GLY A 60 -2.64 -10.78 14.14
N TYR A 61 -2.39 -9.48 14.08
CA TYR A 61 -1.07 -8.91 13.87
C TYR A 61 -0.70 -7.99 15.02
N ALA A 62 0.60 -7.97 15.36
CA ALA A 62 1.20 -6.96 16.21
C ALA A 62 2.05 -6.00 15.36
N SER A 63 2.19 -4.76 15.82
CA SER A 63 3.06 -3.79 15.15
C SER A 63 3.99 -3.12 16.15
N SER A 64 5.19 -2.76 15.68
CA SER A 64 6.16 -1.99 16.45
C SER A 64 6.64 -0.80 15.63
N PHE A 65 6.78 0.35 16.28
CA PHE A 65 7.30 1.55 15.63
C PHE A 65 8.72 1.32 15.10
N ARG A 66 8.95 1.64 13.83
CA ARG A 66 10.28 1.57 13.24
C ARG A 66 10.91 2.96 13.11
N GLN A 67 10.22 3.88 12.46
CA GLN A 67 10.74 5.23 12.23
C GLN A 67 9.64 6.20 11.76
N ASP A 68 9.96 7.48 11.80
CA ASP A 68 9.25 8.49 11.02
C ASP A 68 9.82 8.47 9.59
N LEU A 69 9.11 7.84 8.64
CA LEU A 69 9.55 7.77 7.24
C LEU A 69 9.63 9.15 6.61
N LEU A 70 8.68 10.00 6.93
CA LEU A 70 8.57 11.37 6.44
C LEU A 70 7.99 12.25 7.53
N LYS A 71 8.57 13.44 7.70
CA LYS A 71 8.05 14.47 8.59
C LYS A 71 8.14 15.83 7.91
N GLY A 72 7.02 16.53 7.81
CA GLY A 72 6.94 17.88 7.29
C GLY A 72 7.12 18.94 8.38
N ASN A 73 7.84 20.00 8.04
CA ASN A 73 7.98 21.20 8.88
C ASN A 73 7.04 22.34 8.42
N ASP A 74 6.39 22.16 7.28
CA ASP A 74 5.42 23.10 6.73
C ASP A 74 4.06 22.87 7.39
N GLY A 75 3.49 23.88 8.04
CA GLY A 75 2.17 23.79 8.67
C GLY A 75 1.03 23.49 7.72
N ASN A 76 1.22 23.65 6.42
CA ASN A 76 0.26 23.28 5.38
C ASN A 76 0.39 21.82 4.91
N PHE A 77 1.48 21.14 5.28
CA PHE A 77 1.67 19.74 4.87
C PHE A 77 0.64 18.81 5.54
N ARG A 78 -0.24 18.21 4.73
CA ARG A 78 -1.32 17.35 5.17
C ARG A 78 -1.36 16.09 4.29
N PRO A 79 -0.52 15.08 4.56
CA PRO A 79 -0.52 13.87 3.77
C PRO A 79 -1.84 13.11 4.00
N VAL A 80 -2.54 12.77 2.92
CA VAL A 80 -3.88 12.19 2.99
C VAL A 80 -3.97 10.82 2.35
N ASP A 81 -3.13 10.51 1.36
CA ASP A 81 -3.12 9.22 0.70
C ASP A 81 -1.74 8.90 0.12
N MET A 82 -1.46 7.62 -0.12
CA MET A 82 -0.22 7.15 -0.73
C MET A 82 -0.43 5.85 -1.48
N GLU A 83 0.36 5.65 -2.54
CA GLU A 83 0.38 4.44 -3.34
C GLU A 83 1.75 4.16 -3.93
N PHE A 84 2.11 2.87 -4.03
CA PHE A 84 3.27 2.45 -4.81
C PHE A 84 2.97 2.48 -6.30
N ALA A 85 3.84 3.15 -7.04
CA ALA A 85 3.79 3.23 -8.50
C ALA A 85 4.33 1.95 -9.16
N PRO A 86 4.07 1.76 -10.47
CA PRO A 86 4.59 0.61 -11.21
C PRO A 86 6.12 0.49 -11.22
N ASP A 87 6.83 1.61 -11.07
CA ASP A 87 8.28 1.67 -10.98
C ASP A 87 8.82 1.45 -9.56
N GLY A 88 7.94 1.15 -8.60
CA GLY A 88 8.28 0.86 -7.22
C GLY A 88 8.48 2.09 -6.33
N SER A 89 8.44 3.32 -6.87
CA SER A 89 8.46 4.53 -6.06
C SER A 89 7.14 4.72 -5.31
N LEU A 90 7.18 5.42 -4.17
CA LEU A 90 5.99 5.74 -3.38
C LEU A 90 5.52 7.15 -3.72
N TYR A 91 4.27 7.29 -4.15
CA TYR A 91 3.63 8.59 -4.31
C TYR A 91 2.78 8.91 -3.10
N LEU A 92 2.81 10.18 -2.72
CA LEU A 92 2.10 10.72 -1.57
C LEU A 92 1.33 11.95 -2.01
N VAL A 93 0.05 12.00 -1.65
CA VAL A 93 -0.83 13.15 -1.91
C VAL A 93 -0.88 14.00 -0.66
N ASP A 94 -0.61 15.28 -0.81
CA ASP A 94 -0.68 16.30 0.22
C ASP A 94 -1.81 17.28 -0.08
N TRP A 95 -2.77 17.36 0.83
CA TRP A 95 -3.89 18.27 0.72
C TRP A 95 -3.50 19.76 0.77
N HIS A 96 -2.34 20.06 1.35
CA HIS A 96 -1.81 21.42 1.47
C HIS A 96 -2.79 22.40 2.12
N ASN A 97 -3.10 22.20 3.37
CA ASN A 97 -4.04 23.06 4.08
C ASN A 97 -3.63 23.32 5.52
N VAL A 98 -3.58 24.60 5.93
CA VAL A 98 -3.23 24.96 7.31
C VAL A 98 -4.32 24.54 8.31
N LEU A 99 -5.56 24.53 7.87
CA LEU A 99 -6.71 24.20 8.70
C LEU A 99 -7.17 22.75 8.47
N VAL A 100 -7.21 21.98 9.54
CA VAL A 100 -7.82 20.65 9.57
C VAL A 100 -8.90 20.66 10.65
N GLY A 101 -10.14 20.38 10.27
CA GLY A 101 -11.25 20.38 11.21
C GLY A 101 -12.52 19.83 10.57
N HIS A 102 -13.57 19.74 11.39
CA HIS A 102 -14.87 19.35 10.90
C HIS A 102 -15.40 20.33 9.85
N MET A 103 -16.02 19.81 8.82
CA MET A 103 -16.49 20.56 7.64
C MET A 103 -17.27 21.82 7.98
N GLN A 104 -18.09 21.79 9.02
CA GLN A 104 -18.98 22.88 9.40
C GLN A 104 -18.23 24.15 9.83
N HIS A 105 -17.07 24.00 10.45
CA HIS A 105 -16.36 25.12 11.05
C HIS A 105 -15.25 25.69 10.17
N SER A 106 -14.74 24.92 9.25
CA SER A 106 -13.53 25.30 8.51
C SER A 106 -13.70 25.36 6.99
N ALA A 107 -14.82 24.88 6.43
CA ALA A 107 -15.00 24.84 4.98
C ALA A 107 -14.99 26.23 4.32
N ARG A 108 -15.42 27.27 5.03
CA ARG A 108 -15.49 28.67 4.56
C ARG A 108 -14.42 29.58 5.16
N ASP A 109 -13.47 29.00 5.91
CA ASP A 109 -12.43 29.81 6.55
C ASP A 109 -11.53 30.43 5.47
N PRO A 110 -11.29 31.76 5.52
CA PRO A 110 -10.48 32.46 4.51
C PRO A 110 -9.00 32.02 4.51
N LEU A 111 -8.50 31.40 5.57
CA LEU A 111 -7.13 30.86 5.63
C LEU A 111 -7.00 29.50 4.93
N ARG A 112 -8.11 28.88 4.52
CA ARG A 112 -8.09 27.62 3.81
C ARG A 112 -7.61 27.83 2.38
N ASP A 113 -6.63 27.04 1.97
CA ASP A 113 -6.21 26.98 0.57
C ASP A 113 -7.22 26.13 -0.23
N HIS A 114 -7.79 26.72 -1.27
CA HIS A 114 -8.79 26.09 -2.14
C HIS A 114 -8.24 25.75 -3.54
N VAL A 115 -6.99 26.09 -3.82
CA VAL A 115 -6.43 26.00 -5.17
C VAL A 115 -5.17 25.15 -5.28
N HIS A 116 -4.48 24.88 -4.18
CA HIS A 116 -3.24 24.15 -4.19
C HIS A 116 -3.39 22.76 -3.57
N GLY A 117 -2.61 21.85 -4.07
CA GLY A 117 -2.31 20.53 -3.54
C GLY A 117 -0.92 20.14 -4.00
N ARG A 118 -0.33 19.13 -3.38
CA ARG A 118 1.01 18.66 -3.75
C ARG A 118 1.01 17.15 -3.91
N ILE A 119 1.83 16.67 -4.83
CA ILE A 119 2.13 15.25 -4.98
C ILE A 119 3.64 15.08 -4.82
N TYR A 120 4.04 14.27 -3.86
CA TYR A 120 5.44 13.94 -3.66
C TYR A 120 5.72 12.54 -4.19
N ARG A 121 6.92 12.35 -4.72
CA ARG A 121 7.46 11.05 -5.10
C ARG A 121 8.64 10.72 -4.20
N ILE A 122 8.57 9.59 -3.52
CA ILE A 122 9.60 9.09 -2.62
C ILE A 122 10.30 7.92 -3.30
N THR A 123 11.62 7.98 -3.34
CA THR A 123 12.49 6.95 -3.91
C THR A 123 13.56 6.55 -2.90
N TYR A 124 14.11 5.34 -3.05
CA TYR A 124 15.25 4.87 -2.29
C TYR A 124 16.51 4.89 -3.17
N PRO A 125 17.43 5.86 -2.98
CA PRO A 125 18.52 6.10 -3.94
C PRO A 125 19.50 4.93 -4.11
N SER A 126 19.59 4.04 -3.11
CA SER A 126 20.53 2.91 -3.13
C SER A 126 20.09 1.72 -3.95
N ARG A 127 18.87 1.75 -4.52
CA ARG A 127 18.34 0.70 -5.41
C ARG A 127 17.76 1.29 -6.68
N PRO A 128 17.87 0.60 -7.82
CA PRO A 128 17.23 1.04 -9.05
C PRO A 128 15.70 0.98 -8.91
N LEU A 129 15.01 1.77 -9.70
CA LEU A 129 13.57 1.65 -9.87
C LEU A 129 13.21 0.26 -10.45
N VAL A 130 12.06 -0.25 -10.06
CA VAL A 130 11.52 -1.50 -10.61
C VAL A 130 11.09 -1.27 -12.05
N LYS A 131 11.45 -2.18 -12.96
CA LYS A 131 10.90 -2.16 -14.31
C LYS A 131 9.41 -2.51 -14.24
N PRO A 132 8.51 -1.64 -14.72
CA PRO A 132 7.08 -1.94 -14.71
C PRO A 132 6.76 -3.24 -15.44
N ALA A 133 5.95 -4.09 -14.80
CA ALA A 133 5.49 -5.33 -15.43
C ALA A 133 4.48 -5.03 -16.55
N PRO A 134 4.56 -5.69 -17.71
CA PRO A 134 3.54 -5.58 -18.75
C PRO A 134 2.22 -6.18 -18.23
N ILE A 135 1.11 -5.45 -18.43
CA ILE A 135 -0.22 -5.87 -17.96
C ILE A 135 -1.22 -5.82 -19.11
N VAL A 136 -1.54 -4.62 -19.59
CA VAL A 136 -2.52 -4.44 -20.67
C VAL A 136 -2.04 -5.13 -21.94
N GLY A 137 -2.83 -6.06 -22.46
CA GLY A 137 -2.50 -6.85 -23.65
C GLY A 137 -1.38 -7.87 -23.46
N ALA A 138 -0.93 -8.12 -22.24
CA ALA A 138 0.03 -9.16 -21.94
C ALA A 138 -0.58 -10.57 -22.12
N SER A 139 0.26 -11.56 -22.46
CA SER A 139 -0.20 -12.95 -22.52
C SER A 139 -0.65 -13.47 -21.17
N LEU A 140 -1.54 -14.48 -21.14
CA LEU A 140 -1.98 -15.15 -19.90
C LEU A 140 -0.79 -15.65 -19.09
N THR A 141 0.23 -16.23 -19.72
CA THR A 141 1.45 -16.67 -19.04
C THR A 141 2.14 -15.52 -18.31
N GLN A 142 2.28 -14.37 -18.98
CA GLN A 142 2.89 -13.19 -18.35
C GLN A 142 2.03 -12.64 -17.20
N LEU A 143 0.71 -12.61 -17.38
CA LEU A 143 -0.21 -12.16 -16.33
C LEU A 143 -0.12 -13.08 -15.09
N PHE A 144 -0.05 -14.41 -15.26
CA PHE A 144 0.11 -15.33 -14.15
C PHE A 144 1.46 -15.18 -13.44
N GLU A 145 2.56 -14.97 -14.19
CA GLU A 145 3.86 -14.68 -13.59
C GLU A 145 3.85 -13.34 -12.81
N ASN A 146 3.09 -12.35 -13.26
CA ASN A 146 2.92 -11.09 -12.52
C ASN A 146 2.22 -11.31 -11.16
N LEU A 147 1.40 -12.34 -10.99
CA LEU A 147 0.78 -12.68 -9.70
C LEU A 147 1.79 -13.15 -8.66
N LYS A 148 2.98 -13.59 -9.07
CA LYS A 148 4.08 -13.98 -8.17
C LYS A 148 4.90 -12.79 -7.68
N LEU A 149 4.76 -11.62 -8.31
CA LEU A 149 5.56 -10.44 -7.95
C LEU A 149 5.21 -9.94 -6.55
N PRO A 150 6.20 -9.43 -5.78
CA PRO A 150 5.95 -8.90 -4.45
C PRO A 150 5.13 -7.62 -4.46
N GLU A 151 5.17 -6.84 -5.55
CA GLU A 151 4.44 -5.58 -5.69
C GLU A 151 2.92 -5.79 -5.68
N TYR A 152 2.27 -5.47 -4.56
CA TYR A 152 0.82 -5.65 -4.38
C TYR A 152 0.00 -4.94 -5.48
N ARG A 153 0.39 -3.72 -5.85
CA ARG A 153 -0.32 -2.94 -6.88
C ARG A 153 -0.19 -3.57 -8.27
N THR A 154 0.95 -4.20 -8.57
CA THR A 154 1.11 -4.98 -9.82
C THR A 154 0.17 -6.18 -9.83
N ARG A 155 0.11 -6.95 -8.74
CA ARG A 155 -0.83 -8.08 -8.64
C ARG A 155 -2.29 -7.63 -8.74
N TYR A 156 -2.64 -6.51 -8.11
CA TYR A 156 -3.99 -5.94 -8.19
C TYR A 156 -4.38 -5.57 -9.63
N ARG A 157 -3.50 -4.85 -10.35
CA ARG A 157 -3.74 -4.47 -11.75
C ARG A 157 -3.81 -5.70 -12.67
N THR A 158 -2.95 -6.70 -12.43
CA THR A 158 -2.97 -7.97 -13.15
C THR A 158 -4.31 -8.70 -12.97
N ARG A 159 -4.83 -8.77 -11.75
CA ARG A 159 -6.16 -9.36 -11.52
C ARG A 159 -7.28 -8.61 -12.23
N ARG A 160 -7.18 -7.28 -12.29
CA ARG A 160 -8.15 -6.48 -13.06
C ARG A 160 -8.10 -6.77 -14.54
N GLU A 161 -6.92 -6.94 -15.12
CA GLU A 161 -6.75 -7.33 -16.53
C GLU A 161 -7.34 -8.72 -16.79
N LEU A 162 -7.02 -9.71 -15.94
CA LEU A 162 -7.57 -11.07 -16.05
C LEU A 162 -9.11 -11.09 -16.01
N ARG A 163 -9.75 -10.25 -15.18
CA ARG A 163 -11.21 -10.14 -15.14
C ARG A 163 -11.84 -9.57 -16.40
N GLY A 164 -11.07 -8.87 -17.21
CA GLY A 164 -11.52 -8.34 -18.51
C GLY A 164 -11.42 -9.35 -19.64
N LEU A 165 -10.80 -10.52 -19.41
CA LEU A 165 -10.63 -11.57 -20.41
C LEU A 165 -11.73 -12.62 -20.31
N SER A 166 -11.88 -13.45 -21.37
CA SER A 166 -12.86 -14.54 -21.39
C SER A 166 -12.53 -15.59 -20.33
N THR A 167 -13.54 -15.99 -19.54
CA THR A 167 -13.41 -17.08 -18.56
C THR A 167 -13.02 -18.40 -19.24
N GLU A 168 -13.49 -18.64 -20.47
CA GLU A 168 -13.19 -19.84 -21.26
C GLU A 168 -11.69 -19.94 -21.60
N GLU A 169 -11.01 -18.80 -21.75
CA GLU A 169 -9.56 -18.73 -21.98
C GLU A 169 -8.77 -18.77 -20.67
N VAL A 170 -9.20 -17.97 -19.70
CA VAL A 170 -8.45 -17.78 -18.44
C VAL A 170 -8.48 -19.03 -17.57
N LEU A 171 -9.65 -19.65 -17.36
CA LEU A 171 -9.80 -20.73 -16.36
C LEU A 171 -8.97 -21.98 -16.67
N PRO A 172 -8.94 -22.51 -17.91
CA PRO A 172 -8.07 -23.65 -18.22
C PRO A 172 -6.58 -23.31 -18.10
N ALA A 173 -6.19 -22.09 -18.47
CA ALA A 173 -4.81 -21.65 -18.38
C ALA A 173 -4.38 -21.44 -16.92
N LEU A 174 -5.26 -20.86 -16.09
CA LEU A 174 -5.05 -20.70 -14.65
C LEU A 174 -4.90 -22.05 -13.94
N THR A 175 -5.75 -23.03 -14.29
CA THR A 175 -5.68 -24.38 -13.73
C THR A 175 -4.34 -25.03 -14.04
N ARG A 176 -3.86 -24.93 -15.29
CA ARG A 176 -2.53 -25.44 -15.64
C ARG A 176 -1.40 -24.74 -14.88
N TRP A 177 -1.50 -23.42 -14.73
CA TRP A 177 -0.50 -22.65 -13.99
C TRP A 177 -0.46 -23.04 -12.51
N VAL A 178 -1.62 -23.19 -11.85
CA VAL A 178 -1.72 -23.64 -10.45
C VAL A 178 -1.12 -25.02 -10.26
N ASN A 179 -1.44 -25.97 -11.17
CA ASN A 179 -0.89 -27.34 -11.11
C ASN A 179 0.63 -27.39 -11.35
N GLY A 180 1.21 -26.36 -11.94
CA GLY A 180 2.65 -26.22 -12.14
C GLY A 180 3.38 -25.48 -11.03
N LEU A 181 2.69 -25.02 -9.99
CA LEU A 181 3.33 -24.36 -8.85
C LEU A 181 4.08 -25.38 -7.98
N ASP A 182 5.28 -25.02 -7.54
CA ASP A 182 6.03 -25.82 -6.58
C ASP A 182 5.46 -25.65 -5.17
N ALA A 183 4.89 -26.70 -4.63
CA ALA A 183 4.30 -26.70 -3.28
C ALA A 183 5.32 -26.46 -2.14
N ASN A 184 6.63 -26.63 -2.41
CA ASN A 184 7.69 -26.38 -1.45
C ASN A 184 8.29 -24.96 -1.58
N ALA A 185 7.88 -24.18 -2.59
CA ALA A 185 8.38 -22.84 -2.78
C ALA A 185 7.83 -21.88 -1.71
N SER A 186 8.70 -20.96 -1.24
CA SER A 186 8.26 -19.87 -0.38
C SER A 186 7.22 -19.03 -1.12
N GLY A 187 6.06 -18.79 -0.52
CA GLY A 187 4.97 -18.05 -1.16
C GLY A 187 3.96 -18.91 -1.95
N TYR A 188 4.08 -20.24 -1.95
CA TYR A 188 3.13 -21.12 -2.62
C TYR A 188 1.67 -20.82 -2.25
N GLU A 189 1.36 -20.76 -0.96
CA GLU A 189 0.02 -20.45 -0.47
C GLU A 189 -0.45 -19.05 -0.94
N HIS A 190 0.46 -18.08 -0.94
CA HIS A 190 0.17 -16.75 -1.44
C HIS A 190 -0.16 -16.75 -2.93
N HIS A 191 0.53 -17.56 -3.73
CA HIS A 191 0.24 -17.73 -5.15
C HIS A 191 -1.12 -18.40 -5.38
N LEU A 192 -1.49 -19.40 -4.56
CA LEU A 192 -2.82 -20.01 -4.60
C LEU A 192 -3.93 -19.00 -4.31
N VAL A 193 -3.76 -18.17 -3.27
CA VAL A 193 -4.70 -17.08 -2.96
C VAL A 193 -4.77 -16.10 -4.13
N GLY A 194 -3.62 -15.75 -4.75
CA GLY A 194 -3.56 -14.93 -5.94
C GLY A 194 -4.37 -15.51 -7.11
N ALA A 195 -4.30 -16.82 -7.31
CA ALA A 195 -5.07 -17.53 -8.33
C ALA A 195 -6.58 -17.50 -8.05
N MET A 196 -6.99 -17.77 -6.81
CA MET A 196 -8.41 -17.68 -6.40
C MET A 196 -9.01 -16.31 -6.74
N TRP A 197 -8.32 -15.23 -6.44
CA TRP A 197 -8.77 -13.87 -6.73
C TRP A 197 -8.67 -13.47 -8.21
N GLY A 198 -7.94 -14.22 -9.02
CA GLY A 198 -7.82 -14.01 -10.46
C GLY A 198 -8.88 -14.76 -11.28
N GLY A 199 -9.55 -15.75 -10.70
CA GLY A 199 -10.57 -16.58 -11.34
C GLY A 199 -12.01 -16.15 -11.10
N TRP A 200 -12.22 -15.02 -10.43
CA TRP A 200 -13.57 -14.45 -10.14
C TRP A 200 -13.91 -13.29 -11.05
#